data_ac6754e6aa9a20c77b9d74809eec2a7b
#
_entry.id   ac6754e6aa9a20c77b9d74809eec2a7b
#
_cell.length_a   1.000
_cell.length_b   1.000
_cell.length_c   1.000
_cell.angle_alpha   90.00
_cell.angle_beta   90.00
_cell.angle_gamma   90.00
#
_symmetry.space_group_name_H-M   'P 1'
#
loop_
_entity.id
_entity.type
_entity.pdbx_description
1 polymer ?
#
loop_
_entity_poly.entity_id
_entity_poly.type
_entity_poly.pdbx_seq_one_letter_code
_entity_poly.pdbx_strand_id
1 'polypeptide(L)'
;MNRAFLCSAIEGLASEYGYHFQQGEKSCYPTTVCRYPVAFLFQPEFVSIEGRKHGKITYKLSLALAQQAAKLSPKERNTMLDAMEEEMTKIFLELSKAEKIVVVDNLTISPSSEVIDNHGALAVVANAEVTTIF
;
A
#
# COMPACT_ATOMS: atom_id res chain seq x y z
N MET A 1 3.75 -6.71 18.91
CA MET A 1 2.57 -5.92 18.56
C MET A 1 2.14 -6.26 17.14
N ASN A 2 1.44 -5.38 16.43
CA ASN A 2 0.72 -5.82 15.23
C ASN A 2 1.34 -5.45 13.87
N ARG A 3 2.57 -4.93 13.87
CA ARG A 3 3.22 -4.53 12.62
C ARG A 3 3.42 -5.69 11.66
N ALA A 4 3.91 -6.81 12.17
CA ALA A 4 4.13 -8.00 11.35
C ALA A 4 2.81 -8.56 10.78
N PHE A 5 1.76 -8.51 11.57
CA PHE A 5 0.42 -8.90 11.11
C PHE A 5 -0.05 -8.03 9.94
N LEU A 6 0.10 -6.70 10.08
CA LEU A 6 -0.28 -5.76 9.01
C LEU A 6 0.51 -6.01 7.73
N CYS A 7 1.82 -6.19 7.85
CA CYS A 7 2.66 -6.45 6.68
C CYS A 7 2.27 -7.75 5.97
N SER A 8 2.02 -8.81 6.73
CA SER A 8 1.60 -10.10 6.17
C SER A 8 0.23 -10.03 5.52
N ALA A 9 -0.71 -9.30 6.13
CA ALA A 9 -2.06 -9.14 5.58
C ALA A 9 -2.01 -8.41 4.24
N ILE A 10 -1.24 -7.33 4.15
CA ILE A 10 -1.09 -6.56 2.92
C ILE A 10 -0.37 -7.36 1.85
N GLU A 11 0.66 -8.11 2.23
CA GLU A 11 1.36 -9.00 1.29
C GLU A 11 0.41 -9.99 0.63
N GLY A 12 -0.43 -10.65 1.45
CA GLY A 12 -1.42 -11.60 0.93
C GLY A 12 -2.42 -10.95 0.00
N LEU A 13 -2.95 -9.80 0.37
CA LEU A 13 -3.93 -9.08 -0.44
C LEU A 13 -3.33 -8.57 -1.75
N ALA A 14 -2.14 -8.00 -1.71
CA ALA A 14 -1.46 -7.53 -2.92
C ALA A 14 -1.16 -8.69 -3.88
N SER A 15 -0.76 -9.84 -3.33
CA SER A 15 -0.47 -11.02 -4.14
C SER A 15 -1.71 -11.54 -4.87
N GLU A 16 -2.90 -11.40 -4.29
CA GLU A 16 -4.15 -11.80 -4.96
C GLU A 16 -4.40 -11.00 -6.24
N TYR A 17 -3.90 -9.78 -6.31
CA TYR A 17 -4.02 -8.93 -7.49
C TYR A 17 -2.81 -9.01 -8.42
N GLY A 18 -1.91 -9.95 -8.16
CA GLY A 18 -0.76 -10.19 -9.03
C GLY A 18 0.45 -9.31 -8.80
N TYR A 19 0.49 -8.56 -7.71
CA TYR A 19 1.62 -7.71 -7.36
C TYR A 19 2.69 -8.49 -6.62
N HIS A 20 3.94 -8.24 -6.96
CA HIS A 20 5.08 -8.73 -6.19
C HIS A 20 5.26 -7.82 -4.98
N PHE A 21 5.25 -8.40 -3.79
CA PHE A 21 5.36 -7.63 -2.57
C PHE A 21 6.82 -7.32 -2.24
N GLN A 22 7.06 -6.07 -1.87
CA GLN A 22 8.35 -5.61 -1.39
C GLN A 22 8.09 -4.60 -0.26
N GLN A 23 8.92 -4.61 0.78
CA GLN A 23 8.79 -3.62 1.84
C GLN A 23 10.15 -3.02 2.19
N GLY A 24 10.13 -1.82 2.73
CA GLY A 24 11.33 -1.12 3.12
C GLY A 24 11.05 0.33 3.49
N GLU A 25 12.12 1.07 3.70
CA GLU A 25 12.02 2.48 4.01
C GLU A 25 11.71 3.29 2.75
N LYS A 26 11.04 4.41 2.94
CA LYS A 26 10.68 5.32 1.85
C LYS A 26 11.90 5.80 1.06
N SER A 27 13.03 5.97 1.74
CA SER A 27 14.28 6.38 1.10
C SER A 27 14.83 5.34 0.12
N CYS A 28 14.45 4.08 0.26
CA CYS A 28 14.88 2.99 -0.62
C CYS A 28 13.99 2.83 -1.84
N TYR A 29 12.78 3.34 -1.80
CA TYR A 29 11.86 3.37 -2.93
C TYR A 29 12.16 4.63 -3.75
N PRO A 30 12.27 4.60 -5.03
CA PRO A 30 12.05 3.51 -5.99
C PRO A 30 13.29 2.74 -6.40
N THR A 31 14.44 3.00 -5.80
CA THR A 31 15.74 2.47 -6.27
C THR A 31 15.90 0.97 -6.08
N THR A 32 15.12 0.38 -5.16
CA THR A 32 15.20 -1.06 -4.84
C THR A 32 14.10 -1.89 -5.49
N VAL A 33 13.26 -1.31 -6.35
CA VAL A 33 12.21 -2.07 -7.03
C VAL A 33 12.84 -3.00 -8.06
N CYS A 34 12.65 -4.30 -7.87
CA CYS A 34 13.28 -5.34 -8.68
C CYS A 34 12.34 -5.95 -9.73
N ARG A 35 11.05 -5.97 -9.47
CA ARG A 35 10.07 -6.64 -10.33
C ARG A 35 8.76 -5.87 -10.39
N TYR A 36 8.21 -5.76 -11.60
CA TYR A 36 6.88 -5.18 -11.81
C TYR A 36 5.89 -6.28 -12.19
N PRO A 37 4.61 -6.15 -11.87
CA PRO A 37 4.05 -5.10 -11.01
C PRO A 37 4.45 -5.28 -9.56
N VAL A 38 4.66 -4.20 -8.84
CA VAL A 38 5.13 -4.24 -7.46
C VAL A 38 4.15 -3.54 -6.51
N ALA A 39 3.97 -4.13 -5.34
CA ALA A 39 3.34 -3.49 -4.20
C ALA A 39 4.44 -3.21 -3.17
N PHE A 40 4.79 -1.95 -3.01
CA PHE A 40 5.85 -1.55 -2.09
C PHE A 40 5.21 -0.96 -0.83
N LEU A 41 5.37 -1.66 0.29
CA LEU A 41 4.89 -1.20 1.58
C LEU A 41 6.01 -0.47 2.31
N PHE A 42 5.80 0.81 2.59
CA PHE A 42 6.74 1.57 3.41
C PHE A 42 6.64 1.10 4.85
N GLN A 43 7.71 1.32 5.62
CA GLN A 43 7.74 0.91 7.02
C GLN A 43 6.54 1.51 7.76
N PRO A 44 5.66 0.69 8.37
CA PRO A 44 4.52 1.22 9.14
C PRO A 44 5.00 2.06 10.33
N GLU A 45 4.39 3.23 10.48
CA GLU A 45 4.72 4.16 11.55
C GLU A 45 3.74 4.02 12.71
N PHE A 46 4.27 3.86 13.91
CA PHE A 46 3.46 3.87 15.13
C PHE A 46 2.90 5.27 15.36
N VAL A 47 1.60 5.37 15.56
CA VAL A 47 0.93 6.65 15.81
C VAL A 47 0.53 6.77 17.26
N SER A 48 -0.23 5.79 17.77
CA SER A 48 -0.75 5.87 19.13
C SER A 48 -1.12 4.49 19.66
N ILE A 49 -1.18 4.42 20.99
CA ILE A 49 -1.67 3.25 21.71
C ILE A 49 -2.68 3.72 22.75
N GLU A 50 -3.78 2.99 22.89
CA GLU A 50 -4.77 3.29 23.91
C GLU A 50 -5.35 2.00 24.50
N GLY A 51 -5.95 2.12 25.70
CA GLY A 51 -6.55 1.02 26.42
C GLY A 51 -5.62 0.43 27.47
N ARG A 52 -6.19 -0.36 28.37
CA ARG A 52 -5.44 -0.99 29.47
C ARG A 52 -5.42 -2.51 29.37
N LYS A 53 -6.59 -3.16 29.29
CA LYS A 53 -6.71 -4.61 29.18
C LYS A 53 -6.84 -5.07 27.75
N HIS A 54 -7.57 -4.30 26.96
CA HIS A 54 -7.76 -4.53 25.53
C HIS A 54 -7.29 -3.30 24.81
N GLY A 55 -6.07 -3.35 24.29
CA GLY A 55 -5.45 -2.20 23.69
C GLY A 55 -5.74 -2.06 22.21
N LYS A 56 -5.67 -0.82 21.76
CA LYS A 56 -5.72 -0.47 20.35
C LYS A 56 -4.45 0.23 19.97
N ILE A 57 -3.87 -0.16 18.84
CA ILE A 57 -2.67 0.47 18.30
C ILE A 57 -2.98 0.98 16.91
N THR A 58 -2.68 2.25 16.67
CA THR A 58 -2.85 2.85 15.35
C THR A 58 -1.50 2.99 14.66
N TYR A 59 -1.44 2.54 13.42
CA TYR A 59 -0.28 2.68 12.55
C TYR A 59 -0.64 3.52 11.35
N LYS A 60 0.30 4.33 10.90
CA LYS A 60 0.19 5.00 9.61
C LYS A 60 0.85 4.10 8.57
N LEU A 61 0.07 3.74 7.54
CA LEU A 61 0.53 2.91 6.44
C LEU A 61 0.61 3.72 5.16
N SER A 62 1.64 3.42 4.37
CA SER A 62 1.78 3.95 3.03
C SER A 62 2.13 2.78 2.11
N LEU A 63 1.33 2.60 1.07
CA LEU A 63 1.50 1.52 0.11
C LEU A 63 1.54 2.10 -1.30
N ALA A 64 2.53 1.70 -2.08
CA ALA A 64 2.63 2.09 -3.48
C ALA A 64 2.40 0.86 -4.37
N LEU A 65 1.52 0.99 -5.36
CA LEU A 65 1.38 0.02 -6.43
C LEU A 65 2.00 0.61 -7.69
N ALA A 66 2.85 -0.13 -8.37
CA ALA A 66 3.54 0.35 -9.56
C ALA A 66 3.54 -0.68 -10.68
N GLN A 67 3.37 -0.22 -11.91
CA GLN A 67 3.41 -1.06 -13.10
C GLN A 67 4.20 -0.37 -14.22
N GLN A 68 4.80 -1.16 -15.09
CA GLN A 68 5.49 -0.65 -16.27
C GLN A 68 4.49 -0.05 -17.25
N ALA A 69 4.80 1.15 -17.75
CA ALA A 69 3.91 1.89 -18.63
C ALA A 69 4.63 2.67 -19.73
N ALA A 70 5.90 2.36 -19.99
CA ALA A 70 6.74 3.13 -20.88
C ALA A 70 6.21 3.24 -22.31
N LYS A 71 5.48 2.23 -22.78
CA LYS A 71 4.96 2.18 -24.16
C LYS A 71 3.48 2.52 -24.28
N LEU A 72 2.85 2.96 -23.20
CA LEU A 72 1.43 3.24 -23.20
C LEU A 72 1.13 4.66 -23.68
N SER A 73 0.04 4.81 -24.42
CA SER A 73 -0.50 6.12 -24.78
C SER A 73 -1.09 6.80 -23.54
N PRO A 74 -1.32 8.12 -23.54
CA PRO A 74 -1.96 8.80 -22.43
C PRO A 74 -3.32 8.20 -22.02
N LYS A 75 -4.11 7.77 -23.00
CA LYS A 75 -5.40 7.12 -22.74
C LYS A 75 -5.23 5.78 -22.05
N GLU A 76 -4.28 4.98 -22.50
CA GLU A 76 -3.98 3.69 -21.87
C GLU A 76 -3.42 3.85 -20.45
N ARG A 77 -2.62 4.91 -20.22
CA ARG A 77 -2.11 5.26 -18.91
C ARG A 77 -3.23 5.59 -17.94
N ASN A 78 -4.21 6.37 -18.38
CA ASN A 78 -5.37 6.70 -17.55
C ASN A 78 -6.18 5.45 -17.17
N THR A 79 -6.37 4.55 -18.12
CA THR A 79 -7.06 3.29 -17.87
C THR A 79 -6.31 2.44 -16.84
N MET A 80 -4.99 2.38 -16.94
CA MET A 80 -4.15 1.66 -16.00
C MET A 80 -4.21 2.29 -14.60
N LEU A 81 -4.14 3.62 -14.52
CA LEU A 81 -4.25 4.33 -13.23
C LEU A 81 -5.60 4.06 -12.56
N ASP A 82 -6.69 4.11 -13.32
CA ASP A 82 -8.02 3.80 -12.79
C ASP A 82 -8.09 2.39 -12.23
N ALA A 83 -7.51 1.42 -12.94
CA ALA A 83 -7.48 0.03 -12.50
C ALA A 83 -6.65 -0.12 -11.21
N MET A 84 -5.51 0.54 -11.14
CA MET A 84 -4.64 0.49 -9.95
C MET A 84 -5.28 1.16 -8.74
N GLU A 85 -5.96 2.28 -8.94
CA GLU A 85 -6.70 2.95 -7.87
C GLU A 85 -7.82 2.07 -7.34
N GLU A 86 -8.54 1.39 -8.23
CA GLU A 86 -9.58 0.44 -7.85
C GLU A 86 -9.02 -0.74 -7.07
N GLU A 87 -7.92 -1.32 -7.52
CA GLU A 87 -7.25 -2.41 -6.82
C GLU A 87 -6.76 -1.97 -5.43
N MET A 88 -6.18 -0.78 -5.33
CA MET A 88 -5.75 -0.20 -4.06
C MET A 88 -6.92 -0.05 -3.09
N THR A 89 -8.05 0.45 -3.58
CA THR A 89 -9.26 0.60 -2.79
C THR A 89 -9.73 -0.75 -2.25
N LYS A 90 -9.72 -1.78 -3.10
CA LYS A 90 -10.12 -3.13 -2.71
C LYS A 90 -9.17 -3.73 -1.67
N ILE A 91 -7.87 -3.50 -1.79
CA ILE A 91 -6.88 -3.97 -0.82
C ILE A 91 -7.20 -3.41 0.57
N PHE A 92 -7.41 -2.11 0.68
CA PHE A 92 -7.73 -1.50 1.98
C PHE A 92 -9.11 -1.87 2.50
N LEU A 93 -10.08 -2.04 1.60
CA LEU A 93 -11.41 -2.51 1.99
C LEU A 93 -11.35 -3.92 2.58
N GLU A 94 -10.63 -4.84 1.94
CA GLU A 94 -10.44 -6.19 2.45
C GLU A 94 -9.62 -6.20 3.74
N LEU A 95 -8.60 -5.33 3.84
CA LEU A 95 -7.83 -5.17 5.07
C LEU A 95 -8.74 -4.78 6.24
N SER A 96 -9.70 -3.89 5.99
CA SER A 96 -10.62 -3.44 7.04
C SER A 96 -11.50 -4.56 7.61
N LYS A 97 -11.64 -5.66 6.88
CA LYS A 97 -12.43 -6.82 7.32
C LYS A 97 -11.62 -7.84 8.09
N ALA A 98 -10.30 -7.67 8.19
CA ALA A 98 -9.44 -8.61 8.91
C ALA A 98 -9.74 -8.60 10.41
N GLU A 99 -9.58 -9.76 11.04
CA GLU A 99 -10.01 -9.98 12.43
C GLU A 99 -9.44 -8.99 13.43
N LYS A 100 -8.17 -8.59 13.28
CA LYS A 100 -7.50 -7.68 14.22
C LYS A 100 -7.64 -6.21 13.85
N ILE A 101 -8.34 -5.89 12.79
CA ILE A 101 -8.47 -4.51 12.32
C ILE A 101 -9.77 -3.93 12.88
N VAL A 102 -9.66 -2.80 13.55
CA VAL A 102 -10.82 -2.07 14.06
C VAL A 102 -11.36 -1.13 13.01
N VAL A 103 -10.49 -0.33 12.42
CA VAL A 103 -10.89 0.68 11.45
C VAL A 103 -9.70 1.07 10.55
N VAL A 104 -10.01 1.43 9.32
CA VAL A 104 -9.08 2.06 8.39
C VAL A 104 -9.61 3.47 8.14
N ASP A 105 -8.86 4.48 8.59
CA ASP A 105 -9.26 5.87 8.52
C ASP A 105 -8.35 6.68 7.59
N ASN A 106 -8.89 7.79 7.11
CA ASN A 106 -8.12 8.80 6.36
C ASN A 106 -7.42 8.23 5.14
N LEU A 107 -8.04 7.25 4.49
CA LEU A 107 -7.49 6.67 3.27
C LEU A 107 -7.47 7.70 2.15
N THR A 108 -6.28 7.95 1.63
CA THR A 108 -6.08 8.79 0.45
C THR A 108 -5.35 7.98 -0.61
N ILE A 109 -5.79 8.09 -1.84
CA ILE A 109 -5.17 7.39 -2.98
C ILE A 109 -4.92 8.41 -4.06
N SER A 110 -3.68 8.51 -4.53
CA SER A 110 -3.33 9.46 -5.59
C SER A 110 -2.25 8.89 -6.49
N PRO A 111 -2.24 9.28 -7.77
CA PRO A 111 -1.12 8.95 -8.64
C PRO A 111 0.16 9.56 -8.08
N SER A 112 1.26 8.83 -8.16
CA SER A 112 2.55 9.34 -7.74
C SER A 112 3.13 10.23 -8.85
N SER A 113 3.62 11.40 -8.45
CA SER A 113 4.35 12.29 -9.35
C SER A 113 5.83 11.94 -9.40
N GLU A 114 6.29 11.07 -8.53
CA GLU A 114 7.70 10.66 -8.49
C GLU A 114 8.01 9.70 -9.64
N VAL A 115 9.18 9.88 -10.24
CA VAL A 115 9.69 8.94 -11.24
C VAL A 115 10.20 7.72 -10.50
N ILE A 116 9.55 6.57 -10.71
CA ILE A 116 9.87 5.34 -10.01
C ILE A 116 11.11 4.69 -10.60
N ASP A 117 11.26 4.79 -11.91
CA ASP A 117 12.47 4.35 -12.60
C ASP A 117 12.62 5.15 -13.90
N ASN A 118 13.73 4.93 -14.60
CA ASN A 118 14.00 5.61 -15.88
C ASN A 118 13.17 5.04 -17.04
N HIS A 119 12.29 4.08 -16.77
CA HIS A 119 11.51 3.37 -17.78
C HIS A 119 10.04 3.79 -17.83
N GLY A 120 9.65 4.78 -17.05
CA GLY A 120 8.31 5.34 -17.10
C GLY A 120 7.22 4.50 -16.44
N ALA A 121 7.53 3.86 -15.33
CA ALA A 121 6.52 3.13 -14.56
C ALA A 121 5.47 4.09 -14.01
N LEU A 122 4.21 3.64 -13.97
CA LEU A 122 3.14 4.34 -13.29
C LEU A 122 2.99 3.81 -11.88
N ALA A 123 2.68 4.71 -10.95
CA ALA A 123 2.44 4.34 -9.56
C ALA A 123 1.26 5.07 -8.98
N VAL A 124 0.57 4.40 -8.04
CA VAL A 124 -0.44 4.98 -7.17
C VAL A 124 0.02 4.78 -5.75
N VAL A 125 -0.12 5.81 -4.93
CA VAL A 125 0.26 5.74 -3.52
C VAL A 125 -0.97 5.96 -2.65
N ALA A 126 -1.15 5.06 -1.69
CA ALA A 126 -2.20 5.17 -0.68
C ALA A 126 -1.58 5.44 0.68
N ASN A 127 -2.22 6.33 1.43
CA ASN A 127 -1.88 6.58 2.82
C ASN A 127 -3.13 6.36 3.66
N ALA A 128 -2.99 5.70 4.79
CA ALA A 128 -4.11 5.44 5.69
C ALA A 128 -3.62 5.30 7.12
N GLU A 129 -4.53 5.51 8.06
CA GLU A 129 -4.30 5.18 9.47
C GLU A 129 -5.10 3.92 9.78
N VAL A 130 -4.43 2.89 10.26
CA VAL A 130 -5.04 1.60 10.55
C VAL A 130 -4.95 1.33 12.04
N THR A 131 -6.11 1.16 12.67
CA THR A 131 -6.20 0.84 14.10
C THR A 131 -6.40 -0.65 14.26
N THR A 132 -5.54 -1.25 15.06
CA THR A 132 -5.53 -2.69 15.33
C THR A 132 -5.79 -2.94 16.80
N ILE A 133 -6.23 -4.15 17.13
CA ILE A 133 -6.37 -4.60 18.52
C ILE A 133 -5.26 -5.57 18.90
N PHE A 134 -4.94 -5.58 20.18
CA PHE A 134 -3.96 -6.55 20.71
C PHE A 134 -4.39 -7.10 22.06
#